data_20262cd887bf22f640fece57a0074d7b
#
_entry.id   20262cd887bf22f640fece57a0074d7b
#
_cell.length_a   1.000
_cell.length_b   1.000
_cell.length_c   1.000
_cell.angle_alpha   90.00
_cell.angle_beta   90.00
_cell.angle_gamma   90.00
#
_symmetry.space_group_name_H-M   'P 1'
#
loop_
_entity.id
_entity.type
_entity.pdbx_description
1 polymer ?
#
loop_
_entity_poly.entity_id
_entity_poly.type
_entity_poly.pdbx_seq_one_letter_code
_entity_poly.pdbx_strand_id
1 'polypeptide(L)'
;MVRTGAEIVIECLKEQGVDVVFGYPGGSILNVYDALYNHSDEIFHVLTSHEQGAAHAADGYARATGKVGVCMATSGPGATNLVTGIATAYMDSVPMVAITCNVGKALLGKDSFQEIDIAGVAMPITKYNFIVNIANLKLPILYIISRVTIPVSYTHLRAHET
;
A
#
# COMPACT_ATOMS: atom_id res chain seq x y z
N MET A 1 8.12 21.79 -10.66
CA MET A 1 7.00 21.90 -9.69
C MET A 1 7.39 21.08 -8.46
N VAL A 2 7.31 21.60 -7.26
CA VAL A 2 7.59 20.84 -6.04
C VAL A 2 6.33 20.01 -5.73
N ARG A 3 6.47 18.70 -5.59
CA ARG A 3 5.37 17.78 -5.26
C ARG A 3 5.51 17.28 -3.82
N THR A 4 4.39 17.05 -3.17
CA THR A 4 4.36 16.39 -1.86
C THR A 4 4.60 14.88 -2.01
N GLY A 5 4.97 14.20 -0.92
CA GLY A 5 5.10 12.74 -0.93
C GLY A 5 3.78 12.02 -1.28
N ALA A 6 2.66 12.59 -0.83
CA ALA A 6 1.33 12.05 -1.15
C ALA A 6 1.01 12.12 -2.66
N GLU A 7 1.27 13.26 -3.29
CA GLU A 7 1.12 13.42 -4.74
C GLU A 7 2.02 12.46 -5.52
N ILE A 8 3.26 12.24 -5.05
CA ILE A 8 4.19 11.28 -5.69
C ILE A 8 3.63 9.85 -5.61
N VAL A 9 3.03 9.44 -4.48
CA VAL A 9 2.39 8.13 -4.35
C VAL A 9 1.30 7.96 -5.42
N ILE A 10 0.39 8.92 -5.55
CA ILE A 10 -0.71 8.85 -6.53
C ILE A 10 -0.19 8.85 -7.96
N GLU A 11 0.76 9.72 -8.28
CA GLU A 11 1.38 9.72 -9.62
C GLU A 11 2.06 8.38 -9.96
N CYS A 12 2.73 7.75 -8.99
CA CYS A 12 3.32 6.42 -9.21
C CYS A 12 2.25 5.35 -9.48
N LEU A 13 1.10 5.39 -8.79
CA LEU A 13 -0.01 4.48 -9.05
C LEU A 13 -0.55 4.69 -10.48
N LYS A 14 -0.73 5.93 -10.90
CA LYS A 14 -1.16 6.29 -12.28
C LYS A 14 -0.16 5.80 -13.33
N GLU A 15 1.14 6.07 -13.13
CA GLU A 15 2.21 5.63 -14.04
C GLU A 15 2.22 4.10 -14.22
N GLN A 16 1.73 3.34 -13.23
CA GLN A 16 1.64 1.88 -13.27
C GLN A 16 0.26 1.36 -13.72
N GLY A 17 -0.63 2.24 -14.15
CA GLY A 17 -1.94 1.88 -14.68
C GLY A 17 -2.93 1.38 -13.61
N VAL A 18 -2.74 1.78 -12.36
CA VAL A 18 -3.70 1.51 -11.28
C VAL A 18 -4.94 2.37 -11.50
N ASP A 19 -6.07 1.73 -11.65
CA ASP A 19 -7.37 2.37 -11.89
C ASP A 19 -8.33 2.27 -10.69
N VAL A 20 -8.05 1.38 -9.74
CA VAL A 20 -8.88 1.18 -8.54
C VAL A 20 -8.01 1.01 -7.31
N VAL A 21 -8.41 1.66 -6.22
CA VAL A 21 -7.80 1.52 -4.89
C VAL A 21 -8.89 1.24 -3.86
N PHE A 22 -8.66 0.26 -3.01
CA PHE A 22 -9.56 -0.11 -1.91
C PHE A 22 -9.00 0.40 -0.58
N GLY A 23 -9.82 0.97 0.29
CA GLY A 23 -9.28 1.46 1.54
C GLY A 23 -10.28 2.05 2.52
N TYR A 24 -9.77 2.32 3.71
CA TYR A 24 -10.49 3.02 4.76
C TYR A 24 -9.60 4.17 5.29
N PRO A 25 -10.07 5.42 5.29
CA PRO A 25 -9.28 6.56 5.73
C PRO A 25 -9.05 6.57 7.24
N GLY A 26 -7.92 7.13 7.65
CA GLY A 26 -7.58 7.37 9.05
C GLY A 26 -6.53 8.48 9.15
N GLY A 27 -6.22 8.94 10.35
CA GLY A 27 -5.48 10.18 10.58
C GLY A 27 -4.16 10.30 9.82
N SER A 28 -3.30 9.28 9.83
CA SER A 28 -1.96 9.36 9.21
C SER A 28 -1.96 9.28 7.69
N ILE A 29 -3.06 8.81 7.06
CA ILE A 29 -3.15 8.67 5.60
C ILE A 29 -3.94 9.79 4.91
N LEU A 30 -4.48 10.74 5.63
CA LEU A 30 -5.35 11.79 5.08
C LEU A 30 -4.72 12.55 3.92
N ASN A 31 -3.43 12.88 3.99
CA ASN A 31 -2.74 13.58 2.90
C ASN A 31 -2.72 12.75 1.59
N VAL A 32 -2.64 11.42 1.69
CA VAL A 32 -2.70 10.54 0.51
C VAL A 32 -4.12 10.48 -0.05
N TYR A 33 -5.14 10.46 0.84
CA TYR A 33 -6.54 10.52 0.43
C TYR A 33 -6.91 11.86 -0.21
N ASP A 34 -6.36 12.97 0.29
CA ASP A 34 -6.55 14.30 -0.31
C ASP A 34 -5.94 14.35 -1.73
N ALA A 35 -4.71 13.82 -1.88
CA ALA A 35 -4.11 13.70 -3.20
C ALA A 35 -4.90 12.78 -4.13
N LEU A 36 -5.42 11.66 -3.62
CA LEU A 36 -6.28 10.73 -4.38
C LEU A 36 -7.59 11.39 -4.81
N TYR A 37 -8.21 12.19 -3.95
CA TYR A 37 -9.42 12.93 -4.27
C TYR A 37 -9.22 13.88 -5.46
N ASN A 38 -8.07 14.53 -5.54
CA ASN A 38 -7.71 15.41 -6.65
C ASN A 38 -7.47 14.66 -7.98
N HIS A 39 -7.43 13.33 -7.96
CA HIS A 39 -7.29 12.44 -9.12
C HIS A 39 -8.43 11.40 -9.20
N SER A 40 -9.59 11.73 -8.64
CA SER A 40 -10.77 10.84 -8.60
C SER A 40 -11.38 10.53 -9.97
N ASP A 41 -11.03 11.28 -11.00
CA ASP A 41 -11.35 11.03 -12.40
C ASP A 41 -10.44 9.97 -13.06
N GLU A 42 -9.27 9.69 -12.47
CA GLU A 42 -8.29 8.76 -13.00
C GLU A 42 -8.20 7.46 -12.17
N ILE A 43 -8.34 7.55 -10.84
CA ILE A 43 -8.30 6.40 -9.94
C ILE A 43 -9.58 6.34 -9.12
N PHE A 44 -10.34 5.28 -9.29
CA PHE A 44 -11.56 5.05 -8.53
C PHE A 44 -11.23 4.53 -7.11
N HIS A 45 -11.74 5.22 -6.08
CA HIS A 45 -11.60 4.77 -4.70
C HIS A 45 -12.85 4.01 -4.23
N VAL A 46 -12.66 2.78 -3.79
CA VAL A 46 -13.68 1.97 -3.12
C VAL A 46 -13.52 2.10 -1.61
N LEU A 47 -14.42 2.85 -0.99
CA LEU A 47 -14.47 2.96 0.47
C LEU A 47 -15.00 1.66 1.07
N THR A 48 -14.23 1.05 1.95
CA THR A 48 -14.65 -0.14 2.71
C THR A 48 -15.01 0.25 4.14
N SER A 49 -15.78 -0.59 4.83
CA SER A 49 -16.13 -0.35 6.23
C SER A 49 -15.04 -0.84 7.21
N HIS A 50 -14.04 -1.57 6.70
CA HIS A 50 -12.95 -2.13 7.47
C HIS A 50 -11.76 -2.43 6.54
N GLU A 51 -10.54 -2.25 7.01
CA GLU A 51 -9.32 -2.42 6.20
C GLU A 51 -9.11 -3.87 5.75
N GLN A 52 -9.51 -4.85 6.55
CA GLN A 52 -9.49 -6.25 6.14
C GLN A 52 -10.35 -6.47 4.88
N GLY A 53 -11.52 -5.82 4.82
CA GLY A 53 -12.37 -5.83 3.64
C GLY A 53 -11.68 -5.20 2.42
N ALA A 54 -10.89 -4.13 2.61
CA ALA A 54 -10.11 -3.50 1.55
C ALA A 54 -9.04 -4.46 1.00
N ALA A 55 -8.31 -5.16 1.87
CA ALA A 55 -7.30 -6.13 1.46
C ALA A 55 -7.93 -7.29 0.68
N HIS A 56 -9.05 -7.86 1.17
CA HIS A 56 -9.75 -8.93 0.45
C HIS A 56 -10.39 -8.45 -0.87
N ALA A 57 -10.86 -7.21 -0.93
CA ALA A 57 -11.36 -6.64 -2.18
C ALA A 57 -10.24 -6.46 -3.22
N ALA A 58 -9.06 -6.00 -2.80
CA ALA A 58 -7.87 -5.90 -3.64
C ALA A 58 -7.42 -7.29 -4.14
N ASP A 59 -7.42 -8.30 -3.28
CA ASP A 59 -7.14 -9.70 -3.64
C ASP A 59 -8.16 -10.21 -4.68
N GLY A 60 -9.45 -10.01 -4.43
CA GLY A 60 -10.52 -10.40 -5.36
C GLY A 60 -10.44 -9.69 -6.70
N TYR A 61 -10.13 -8.39 -6.69
CA TYR A 61 -9.91 -7.60 -7.90
C TYR A 61 -8.75 -8.16 -8.74
N ALA A 62 -7.63 -8.47 -8.10
CA ALA A 62 -6.47 -9.01 -8.79
C ALA A 62 -6.79 -10.38 -9.42
N ARG A 63 -7.50 -11.25 -8.70
CA ARG A 63 -7.94 -12.57 -9.21
C ARG A 63 -8.89 -12.45 -10.41
N ALA A 64 -9.82 -11.49 -10.33
CA ALA A 64 -10.84 -11.32 -11.38
C ALA A 64 -10.32 -10.64 -12.64
N THR A 65 -9.35 -9.74 -12.52
CA THR A 65 -8.90 -8.88 -13.61
C THR A 65 -7.52 -9.23 -14.18
N GLY A 66 -6.71 -9.96 -13.39
CA GLY A 66 -5.30 -10.17 -13.70
C GLY A 66 -4.41 -8.94 -13.46
N LYS A 67 -4.99 -7.82 -12.98
CA LYS A 67 -4.26 -6.61 -12.60
C LYS A 67 -3.76 -6.69 -11.16
N VAL A 68 -2.88 -5.78 -10.78
CA VAL A 68 -2.45 -5.65 -9.39
C VAL A 68 -3.56 -5.04 -8.55
N GLY A 69 -3.94 -5.71 -7.45
CA GLY A 69 -4.84 -5.14 -6.46
C GLY A 69 -4.11 -4.17 -5.54
N VAL A 70 -4.70 -3.00 -5.30
CA VAL A 70 -4.10 -1.98 -4.41
C VAL A 70 -5.04 -1.69 -3.26
N CYS A 71 -4.53 -1.80 -2.03
CA CYS A 71 -5.26 -1.37 -0.84
C CYS A 71 -4.45 -0.37 -0.01
N MET A 72 -5.18 0.51 0.70
CA MET A 72 -4.58 1.55 1.53
C MET A 72 -5.18 1.57 2.92
N ALA A 73 -4.34 1.80 3.94
CA ALA A 73 -4.76 1.93 5.32
C ALA A 73 -3.91 2.93 6.10
N THR A 74 -4.50 3.46 7.16
CA THR A 74 -3.79 4.29 8.13
C THR A 74 -2.76 3.47 8.93
N SER A 75 -1.96 4.14 9.74
CA SER A 75 -0.98 3.52 10.64
C SER A 75 -1.63 2.66 11.74
N GLY A 76 -0.82 1.91 12.46
CA GLY A 76 -1.22 1.15 13.63
C GLY A 76 -2.33 0.14 13.34
N PRO A 77 -3.50 0.26 13.98
CA PRO A 77 -4.59 -0.71 13.82
C PRO A 77 -5.10 -0.82 12.38
N GLY A 78 -5.08 0.27 11.59
CA GLY A 78 -5.45 0.21 10.19
C GLY A 78 -4.50 -0.67 9.37
N ALA A 79 -3.21 -0.52 9.57
CA ALA A 79 -2.20 -1.35 8.92
C ALA A 79 -2.29 -2.83 9.35
N THR A 80 -2.48 -3.10 10.65
CA THR A 80 -2.61 -4.49 11.14
C THR A 80 -3.88 -5.17 10.66
N ASN A 81 -4.95 -4.43 10.43
CA ASN A 81 -6.20 -4.98 9.88
C ASN A 81 -6.04 -5.49 8.43
N LEU A 82 -5.00 -5.10 7.70
CA LEU A 82 -4.71 -5.64 6.36
C LEU A 82 -4.05 -7.03 6.40
N VAL A 83 -3.47 -7.45 7.52
CA VAL A 83 -2.59 -8.62 7.64
C VAL A 83 -3.26 -9.90 7.13
N THR A 84 -4.52 -10.15 7.48
CA THR A 84 -5.24 -11.35 7.01
C THR A 84 -5.35 -11.40 5.49
N GLY A 85 -5.75 -10.30 4.86
CA GLY A 85 -5.86 -10.23 3.40
C GLY A 85 -4.51 -10.32 2.69
N ILE A 86 -3.47 -9.69 3.26
CA ILE A 86 -2.09 -9.80 2.76
C ILE A 86 -1.62 -11.27 2.83
N ALA A 87 -1.84 -11.94 3.95
CA ALA A 87 -1.45 -13.34 4.11
C ALA A 87 -2.20 -14.25 3.12
N THR A 88 -3.48 -14.01 2.89
CA THR A 88 -4.30 -14.74 1.90
C THR A 88 -3.72 -14.58 0.50
N ALA A 89 -3.48 -13.34 0.08
CA ALA A 89 -2.88 -13.05 -1.23
C ALA A 89 -1.48 -13.68 -1.38
N TYR A 90 -0.68 -13.65 -0.30
CA TYR A 90 0.65 -14.25 -0.27
C TYR A 90 0.61 -15.76 -0.51
N MET A 91 -0.24 -16.48 0.23
CA MET A 91 -0.34 -17.94 0.12
C MET A 91 -0.79 -18.38 -1.28
N ASP A 92 -1.65 -17.61 -1.92
CA ASP A 92 -2.18 -17.92 -3.25
C ASP A 92 -1.41 -17.24 -4.39
N SER A 93 -0.31 -16.53 -4.08
CA SER A 93 0.52 -15.81 -5.07
C SER A 93 -0.27 -14.78 -5.89
N VAL A 94 -1.23 -14.09 -5.27
CA VAL A 94 -2.04 -13.05 -5.91
C VAL A 94 -1.29 -11.72 -5.89
N PRO A 95 -1.19 -11.00 -7.02
CA PRO A 95 -0.48 -9.73 -7.10
C PRO A 95 -1.24 -8.63 -6.35
N MET A 96 -0.67 -8.15 -5.25
CA MET A 96 -1.27 -7.11 -4.42
C MET A 96 -0.23 -6.13 -3.87
N VAL A 97 -0.59 -4.87 -3.78
CA VAL A 97 0.18 -3.80 -3.13
C VAL A 97 -0.64 -3.24 -1.98
N ALA A 98 -0.06 -3.26 -0.79
CA ALA A 98 -0.63 -2.61 0.39
C ALA A 98 0.18 -1.36 0.75
N ILE A 99 -0.48 -0.22 0.78
CA ILE A 99 0.11 1.07 1.16
C ILE A 99 -0.38 1.42 2.55
N THR A 100 0.53 1.38 3.51
CA THR A 100 0.25 1.79 4.88
C THR A 100 0.99 3.08 5.21
N CYS A 101 0.33 4.00 5.88
CA CYS A 101 1.04 5.14 6.44
C CYS A 101 1.66 4.80 7.79
N ASN A 102 2.52 5.68 8.27
CA ASN A 102 3.12 5.57 9.57
C ASN A 102 2.99 6.91 10.31
N VAL A 103 3.33 6.91 11.60
CA VAL A 103 3.40 8.14 12.38
C VAL A 103 4.50 9.07 11.83
N GLY A 104 4.44 10.34 12.18
CA GLY A 104 5.44 11.33 11.75
C GLY A 104 6.86 10.88 12.12
N LYS A 105 7.84 11.15 11.27
CA LYS A 105 9.24 10.71 11.40
C LYS A 105 9.86 10.97 12.78
N ALA A 106 9.48 12.09 13.42
CA ALA A 106 9.96 12.44 14.76
C ALA A 106 9.41 11.53 15.89
N LEU A 107 8.36 10.77 15.60
CA LEU A 107 7.66 9.89 16.53
C LEU A 107 8.00 8.40 16.32
N LEU A 108 8.66 8.05 15.22
CA LEU A 108 9.04 6.67 14.92
C LEU A 108 9.95 6.07 16.01
N GLY A 109 9.61 4.87 16.47
CA GLY A 109 10.35 4.15 17.50
C GLY A 109 10.16 4.70 18.92
N LYS A 110 9.09 5.45 19.16
CA LYS A 110 8.79 6.07 20.45
C LYS A 110 7.49 5.58 21.11
N ASP A 111 6.96 4.46 20.62
CA ASP A 111 5.69 3.89 21.09
C ASP A 111 4.55 4.93 21.05
N SER A 112 4.53 5.73 20.01
CA SER A 112 3.56 6.81 19.84
C SER A 112 2.17 6.27 19.48
N PHE A 113 1.14 7.11 19.63
CA PHE A 113 -0.24 6.72 19.32
C PHE A 113 -0.37 6.17 17.89
N GLN A 114 -0.95 4.98 17.76
CA GLN A 114 -1.12 4.25 16.49
C GLN A 114 0.20 3.95 15.76
N GLU A 115 1.30 3.87 16.47
CA GLU A 115 2.54 3.33 15.93
C GLU A 115 2.55 1.80 16.04
N ILE A 116 3.05 1.14 15.01
CA ILE A 116 3.39 -0.28 15.02
C ILE A 116 4.50 -0.55 14.00
N ASP A 117 5.37 -1.50 14.28
CA ASP A 117 6.30 -2.04 13.29
C ASP A 117 5.56 -2.95 12.30
N ILE A 118 4.76 -2.34 11.42
CA ILE A 118 4.03 -3.08 10.39
C ILE A 118 4.99 -3.78 9.40
N ALA A 119 6.20 -3.25 9.22
CA ALA A 119 7.20 -3.87 8.39
C ALA A 119 7.63 -5.21 8.97
N GLY A 120 7.92 -5.26 10.28
CA GLY A 120 8.22 -6.51 10.99
C GLY A 120 7.05 -7.48 11.00
N VAL A 121 5.83 -7.00 11.29
CA VAL A 121 4.61 -7.81 11.31
C VAL A 121 4.31 -8.44 9.94
N ALA A 122 4.45 -7.68 8.86
CA ALA A 122 4.15 -8.15 7.51
C ALA A 122 5.32 -8.91 6.84
N MET A 123 6.51 -8.90 7.42
CA MET A 123 7.72 -9.50 6.84
C MET A 123 7.52 -10.97 6.39
N PRO A 124 6.94 -11.87 7.19
CA PRO A 124 6.80 -13.29 6.83
C PRO A 124 5.72 -13.55 5.76
N ILE A 125 4.86 -12.58 5.50
CA ILE A 125 3.73 -12.69 4.58
C ILE A 125 3.84 -11.72 3.41
N THR A 126 5.01 -11.11 3.21
CA THR A 126 5.27 -10.18 2.11
C THR A 126 6.55 -10.55 1.36
N LYS A 127 6.55 -10.41 0.05
CA LYS A 127 7.74 -10.61 -0.78
C LYS A 127 8.73 -9.47 -0.59
N TYR A 128 8.23 -8.25 -0.52
CA TYR A 128 9.02 -7.05 -0.24
C TYR A 128 8.26 -6.12 0.69
N ASN A 129 8.98 -5.40 1.51
CA ASN A 129 8.45 -4.47 2.48
C ASN A 129 9.41 -3.27 2.61
N PHE A 130 8.89 -2.05 2.46
CA PHE A 130 9.70 -0.85 2.52
C PHE A 130 9.12 0.17 3.49
N ILE A 131 9.99 0.80 4.26
CA ILE A 131 9.68 2.06 4.89
C ILE A 131 10.17 3.17 3.95
N VAL A 132 9.24 3.85 3.31
CA VAL A 132 9.54 4.91 2.36
C VAL A 132 9.87 6.21 3.08
N ASN A 133 10.97 6.85 2.71
CA ASN A 133 11.30 8.20 3.14
C ASN A 133 11.37 9.15 1.95
N ILE A 134 11.37 10.47 2.22
CA ILE A 134 11.33 11.51 1.18
C ILE A 134 12.47 11.38 0.15
N ALA A 135 13.63 10.88 0.55
CA ALA A 135 14.80 10.80 -0.33
C ALA A 135 14.68 9.74 -1.43
N ASN A 136 13.81 8.71 -1.25
CA ASN A 136 13.70 7.58 -2.17
C ASN A 136 12.25 7.23 -2.57
N LEU A 137 11.32 8.16 -2.41
CA LEU A 137 9.89 7.88 -2.50
C LEU A 137 9.45 7.30 -3.85
N LYS A 138 9.94 7.84 -4.97
CA LYS A 138 9.47 7.44 -6.30
C LYS A 138 9.98 6.05 -6.72
N LEU A 139 11.24 5.76 -6.52
CA LEU A 139 11.88 4.54 -7.00
C LEU A 139 11.30 3.24 -6.39
N PRO A 140 11.10 3.13 -5.06
CA PRO A 140 10.48 1.94 -4.48
C PRO A 140 9.08 1.68 -5.00
N ILE A 141 8.21 2.69 -5.09
CA ILE A 141 6.83 2.50 -5.54
C ILE A 141 6.78 2.02 -7.00
N LEU A 142 7.54 2.65 -7.89
CA LEU A 142 7.63 2.23 -9.28
C LEU A 142 8.21 0.82 -9.41
N TYR A 143 9.28 0.53 -8.70
CA TYR A 143 9.92 -0.79 -8.70
C TYR A 143 8.97 -1.89 -8.21
N ILE A 144 8.22 -1.59 -7.16
CA ILE A 144 7.23 -2.47 -6.56
C ILE A 144 6.19 -2.88 -7.60
N ILE A 145 5.46 -1.92 -8.14
CA ILE A 145 4.34 -2.21 -9.02
C ILE A 145 4.83 -2.85 -10.31
N SER A 146 5.94 -2.41 -10.88
CA SER A 146 6.50 -3.01 -12.09
C SER A 146 6.95 -4.46 -11.93
N ARG A 147 7.32 -4.89 -10.72
CA ARG A 147 7.73 -6.28 -10.43
C ARG A 147 6.56 -7.19 -10.06
N VAL A 148 5.47 -6.63 -9.58
CA VAL A 148 4.25 -7.37 -9.27
C VAL A 148 3.49 -7.76 -10.56
N THR A 149 3.65 -7.01 -11.64
CA THR A 149 3.02 -7.29 -12.94
C THR A 149 3.70 -8.37 -13.78
N ILE A 150 4.87 -8.88 -13.38
CA ILE A 150 5.50 -10.02 -14.08
C ILE A 150 4.78 -11.30 -13.62
N PRO A 151 4.21 -12.11 -14.54
CA PRO A 151 3.52 -13.34 -14.21
C PRO A 151 4.52 -14.42 -13.77
N VAL A 152 5.04 -14.30 -12.61
CA VAL A 152 5.73 -15.33 -11.86
C VAL A 152 5.26 -15.18 -10.43
N SER A 153 4.61 -16.19 -9.93
CA SER A 153 4.29 -16.58 -8.54
C SER A 153 5.03 -15.81 -7.44
N TYR A 154 4.81 -14.49 -7.31
CA TYR A 154 5.47 -13.71 -6.27
C TYR A 154 4.72 -12.42 -5.94
N THR A 155 4.00 -12.45 -4.88
CA THR A 155 3.44 -11.27 -4.24
C THR A 155 4.30 -10.86 -3.07
N HIS A 156 4.55 -9.60 -2.96
CA HIS A 156 5.06 -8.89 -1.78
C HIS A 156 6.48 -8.39 -1.83
N LEU A 157 6.60 -7.25 -1.29
CA LEU A 157 7.74 -6.39 -1.37
C LEU A 157 8.64 -6.48 -0.14
N ARG A 158 9.74 -7.15 -0.26
CA ARG A 158 10.85 -6.98 0.65
C ARG A 158 12.08 -6.56 -0.14
N ALA A 159 12.63 -5.38 0.12
CA ALA A 159 13.97 -5.09 -0.27
C ALA A 159 14.89 -5.33 0.92
N HIS A 160 15.70 -6.33 0.79
CA HIS A 160 17.04 -6.30 1.32
C HIS A 160 17.94 -6.73 0.18
N GLU A 161 18.74 -5.77 -0.27
CA GLU A 161 20.14 -6.04 -0.53
C GLU A 161 20.87 -4.70 -0.48
N THR A 162 21.90 -4.74 0.31
CA THR A 162 23.00 -3.84 0.63
C THR A 162 23.35 -2.82 -0.44
#